data_647d8bda3adcdb52b81f45962811a6a0
#
_entry.id   647d8bda3adcdb52b81f45962811a6a0
#
_cell.length_a   1.000
_cell.length_b   1.000
_cell.length_c   1.000
_cell.angle_alpha   90.00
_cell.angle_beta   90.00
_cell.angle_gamma   90.00
#
_symmetry.space_group_name_H-M   'P 1'
#
loop_
_entity.id
_entity.type
_entity.pdbx_description
1 polymer ?
#
loop_
_entity_poly.entity_id
_entity_poly.type
_entity_poly.pdbx_seq_one_letter_code
_entity_poly.pdbx_strand_id
1 'polypeptide(L)'
;MKRKSLNDKVRKRDARKTRVRKRMSRTDRTALTVYRTSKHIYAQLVDVQSGRTITSVSTRSKEVVGDAGATGTVDAAKKVGAALAAAAREKKIETVVFNRNGFLYHGRVKALADAAREAGLVF
;
A
#
# COMPACT_ATOMS: atom_id res chain seq x y z
N MET A 1 -34.60 4.14 -11.45
CA MET A 1 -33.47 3.46 -12.11
C MET A 1 -32.24 3.46 -11.27
N LYS A 2 -31.50 2.43 -11.38
CA LYS A 2 -30.34 2.20 -10.51
C LYS A 2 -29.10 2.84 -11.05
N ARG A 3 -28.34 3.43 -10.17
CA ARG A 3 -27.04 4.02 -10.50
C ARG A 3 -25.97 2.93 -10.46
N LYS A 4 -25.97 2.08 -11.48
CA LYS A 4 -25.16 0.86 -11.40
C LYS A 4 -23.66 1.10 -11.44
N SER A 5 -23.17 2.02 -12.29
CA SER A 5 -21.73 2.11 -12.56
C SER A 5 -20.90 2.47 -11.34
N LEU A 6 -21.27 3.53 -10.61
CA LEU A 6 -20.53 3.95 -9.41
C LEU A 6 -20.71 2.95 -8.27
N ASN A 7 -21.95 2.53 -8.04
CA ASN A 7 -22.25 1.56 -6.97
C ASN A 7 -21.57 0.22 -7.24
N ASP A 8 -21.50 -0.21 -8.50
CA ASP A 8 -20.83 -1.46 -8.86
C ASP A 8 -19.33 -1.40 -8.62
N LYS A 9 -18.69 -0.27 -8.94
CA LYS A 9 -17.26 -0.09 -8.69
C LYS A 9 -16.94 -0.16 -7.19
N VAL A 10 -17.72 0.53 -6.37
CA VAL A 10 -17.55 0.52 -4.91
C VAL A 10 -17.77 -0.88 -4.36
N ARG A 11 -18.83 -1.55 -4.79
CA ARG A 11 -19.18 -2.88 -4.33
C ARG A 11 -18.10 -3.91 -4.69
N LYS A 12 -17.57 -3.85 -5.91
CA LYS A 12 -16.49 -4.74 -6.34
C LYS A 12 -15.20 -4.51 -5.53
N ARG A 13 -14.87 -3.25 -5.27
CA ARG A 13 -13.71 -2.93 -4.43
C ARG A 13 -13.90 -3.45 -3.02
N ASP A 14 -15.08 -3.26 -2.43
CA ASP A 14 -15.36 -3.73 -1.08
C ASP A 14 -15.31 -5.26 -1.00
N ALA A 15 -15.79 -5.96 -2.02
CA ALA A 15 -15.69 -7.41 -2.08
C ALA A 15 -14.24 -7.87 -2.13
N ARG A 16 -13.38 -7.20 -2.93
CA ARG A 16 -11.96 -7.51 -2.98
C ARG A 16 -11.28 -7.24 -1.64
N LYS A 17 -11.63 -6.12 -1.01
CA LYS A 17 -11.09 -5.76 0.30
C LYS A 17 -11.43 -6.81 1.36
N THR A 18 -12.65 -7.30 1.37
CA THR A 18 -13.09 -8.35 2.29
C THR A 18 -12.30 -9.64 2.08
N ARG A 19 -12.09 -10.05 0.83
CA ARG A 19 -11.32 -11.26 0.51
C ARG A 19 -9.88 -11.14 0.97
N VAL A 20 -9.25 -9.99 0.74
CA VAL A 20 -7.88 -9.74 1.18
C VAL A 20 -7.79 -9.75 2.70
N ARG A 21 -8.73 -9.13 3.38
CA ARG A 21 -8.78 -9.10 4.85
C ARG A 21 -8.89 -10.49 5.44
N LYS A 22 -9.74 -11.36 4.87
CA LYS A 22 -9.86 -12.74 5.32
C LYS A 22 -8.56 -13.50 5.18
N ARG A 23 -7.83 -13.27 4.09
CA ARG A 23 -6.53 -13.89 3.88
C ARG A 23 -5.51 -13.39 4.91
N MET A 24 -5.50 -12.08 5.17
CA MET A 24 -4.57 -11.45 6.12
C MET A 24 -4.80 -11.91 7.55
N SER A 25 -6.04 -12.15 7.94
CA SER A 25 -6.36 -12.57 9.32
C SER A 25 -5.75 -13.92 9.70
N ARG A 26 -5.25 -14.68 8.73
CA ARG A 26 -4.63 -15.98 8.96
C ARG A 26 -3.12 -15.91 9.17
N THR A 27 -2.55 -14.72 9.11
CA THR A 27 -1.11 -14.54 9.28
C THR A 27 -0.81 -13.72 10.52
N ASP A 28 0.33 -14.03 11.14
CA ASP A 28 0.88 -13.24 12.25
C ASP A 28 1.96 -12.25 11.78
N ARG A 29 2.20 -12.17 10.47
CA ARG A 29 3.21 -11.30 9.90
C ARG A 29 2.76 -9.85 9.84
N THR A 30 3.73 -8.95 9.75
CA THR A 30 3.46 -7.56 9.44
C THR A 30 2.89 -7.44 8.03
N ALA A 31 1.83 -6.66 7.87
CA ALA A 31 1.23 -6.41 6.57
C ALA A 31 1.69 -5.07 6.03
N LEU A 32 2.03 -5.03 4.74
CA LEU A 32 2.22 -3.81 3.99
C LEU A 32 0.87 -3.47 3.36
N THR A 33 0.21 -2.45 3.88
CA THR A 33 -1.12 -2.04 3.43
C THR A 33 -1.02 -0.77 2.62
N VAL A 34 -1.69 -0.74 1.47
CA VAL A 34 -1.70 0.42 0.59
C VAL A 34 -3.08 1.07 0.56
N TYR A 35 -3.09 2.37 0.34
CA TYR A 35 -4.29 3.14 0.08
C TYR A 35 -3.94 4.19 -0.96
N ARG A 36 -4.79 4.35 -1.97
CA ARG A 36 -4.55 5.34 -3.03
C ARG A 36 -5.75 6.24 -3.24
N THR A 37 -5.47 7.48 -3.56
CA THR A 37 -6.44 8.45 -4.06
C THR A 37 -5.99 8.89 -5.45
N SER A 38 -6.74 9.78 -6.10
CA SER A 38 -6.36 10.28 -7.41
C SER A 38 -5.01 11.02 -7.37
N LYS A 39 -4.71 11.70 -6.26
CA LYS A 39 -3.52 12.56 -6.14
C LYS A 39 -2.38 11.94 -5.34
N HIS A 40 -2.66 10.99 -4.48
CA HIS A 40 -1.67 10.45 -3.54
C HIS A 40 -1.75 8.94 -3.42
N ILE A 41 -0.65 8.35 -2.95
CA ILE A 41 -0.63 6.97 -2.54
C ILE A 41 0.03 6.87 -1.16
N TYR A 42 -0.47 5.97 -0.34
CA TYR A 42 -0.06 5.77 1.03
C TYR A 42 0.31 4.32 1.22
N ALA A 43 1.36 4.08 1.98
CA ALA A 43 1.75 2.73 2.37
C ALA A 43 2.06 2.71 3.85
N GLN A 44 1.64 1.65 4.54
CA GLN A 44 1.90 1.52 5.97
C GLN A 44 2.20 0.07 6.31
N LEU A 45 3.03 -0.09 7.32
CA LEU A 45 3.29 -1.39 7.92
C LEU A 45 2.41 -1.53 9.15
N VAL A 46 1.61 -2.57 9.18
CA VAL A 46 0.62 -2.82 10.22
C VAL A 46 0.91 -4.18 10.85
N ASP A 47 0.91 -4.21 12.19
CA ASP A 47 0.94 -5.49 12.91
C ASP A 47 -0.46 -6.10 12.83
N VAL A 48 -0.59 -7.22 12.15
CA VAL A 48 -1.87 -7.85 11.87
C VAL A 48 -2.57 -8.28 13.17
N GLN A 49 -1.82 -8.74 14.16
CA GLN A 49 -2.42 -9.23 15.40
C GLN A 49 -3.00 -8.12 16.26
N SER A 50 -2.26 -7.03 16.44
CA SER A 50 -2.71 -5.92 17.29
C SER A 50 -3.48 -4.85 16.52
N GLY A 51 -3.36 -4.83 15.19
CA GLY A 51 -3.94 -3.78 14.35
C GLY A 51 -3.21 -2.45 14.40
N ARG A 52 -2.04 -2.39 15.05
CA ARG A 52 -1.29 -1.16 15.20
C ARG A 52 -0.45 -0.86 13.97
N THR A 53 -0.45 0.40 13.56
CA THR A 53 0.42 0.87 12.49
C THR A 53 1.83 1.07 13.06
N ILE A 54 2.80 0.36 12.48
CA ILE A 54 4.19 0.44 12.91
C ILE A 54 4.86 1.68 12.32
N THR A 55 4.69 1.89 11.02
CA THR A 55 5.21 3.05 10.32
C THR A 55 4.38 3.31 9.06
N SER A 56 4.43 4.53 8.55
CA SER A 56 3.72 4.89 7.33
C SER A 56 4.55 5.84 6.49
N VAL A 57 4.38 5.75 5.17
CA VAL A 57 5.02 6.61 4.18
C VAL A 57 3.99 6.96 3.13
N SER A 58 4.03 8.19 2.61
CA SER A 58 3.09 8.60 1.57
C SER A 58 3.71 9.63 0.64
N THR A 59 3.04 9.85 -0.50
CA THR A 59 3.42 10.89 -1.45
C THR A 59 3.17 12.29 -0.93
N ARG A 60 2.49 12.43 0.20
CA ARG A 60 2.29 13.74 0.85
C ARG A 60 3.56 14.23 1.55
N SER A 61 4.51 13.36 1.78
CA SER A 61 5.77 13.72 2.42
C SER A 61 6.75 14.27 1.39
N LYS A 62 7.18 15.51 1.54
CA LYS A 62 8.18 16.13 0.68
C LYS A 62 9.54 15.46 0.78
N GLU A 63 9.84 14.86 1.92
CA GLU A 63 11.08 14.11 2.11
C GLU A 63 11.16 12.89 1.18
N VAL A 64 10.01 12.34 0.81
CA VAL A 64 9.93 11.15 -0.05
C VAL A 64 9.93 11.53 -1.52
N VAL A 65 9.08 12.48 -1.92
CA VAL A 65 8.84 12.77 -3.35
C VAL A 65 9.53 14.03 -3.84
N GLY A 66 10.02 14.88 -2.94
CA GLY A 66 10.63 16.15 -3.30
C GLY A 66 9.60 17.25 -3.57
N ASP A 67 10.11 18.46 -3.81
CA ASP A 67 9.25 19.66 -3.90
C ASP A 67 8.55 19.81 -5.25
N ALA A 68 9.12 19.30 -6.32
CA ALA A 68 8.66 19.55 -7.68
C ALA A 68 7.92 18.37 -8.31
N GLY A 69 7.70 17.30 -7.57
CA GLY A 69 7.15 16.07 -8.13
C GLY A 69 5.64 16.03 -8.17
N ALA A 70 5.10 15.47 -9.23
CA ALA A 70 3.71 15.06 -9.24
C ALA A 70 3.53 13.89 -8.26
N THR A 71 2.47 13.93 -7.47
CA THR A 71 2.25 12.95 -6.40
C THR A 71 1.37 11.77 -6.83
N GLY A 72 0.61 11.91 -7.91
CA GLY A 72 -0.29 10.88 -8.39
C GLY A 72 0.31 9.99 -9.49
N THR A 73 1.62 9.84 -9.56
CA THR A 73 2.30 9.13 -10.64
C THR A 73 2.88 7.80 -10.18
N VAL A 74 3.21 6.96 -11.14
CA VAL A 74 3.93 5.70 -10.91
C VAL A 74 5.30 5.97 -10.28
N ASP A 75 6.01 6.99 -10.73
CA ASP A 75 7.33 7.33 -10.18
C ASP A 75 7.24 7.74 -8.71
N ALA A 76 6.22 8.51 -8.34
CA ALA A 76 5.99 8.86 -6.94
C ALA A 76 5.70 7.62 -6.10
N ALA A 77 4.92 6.67 -6.61
CA ALA A 77 4.63 5.42 -5.94
C ALA A 77 5.91 4.59 -5.71
N LYS A 78 6.82 4.56 -6.67
CA LYS A 78 8.11 3.89 -6.53
C LYS A 78 8.93 4.49 -5.38
N LYS A 79 8.93 5.81 -5.27
CA LYS A 79 9.63 6.50 -4.17
C LYS A 79 9.05 6.11 -2.81
N VAL A 80 7.72 6.01 -2.72
CA VAL A 80 7.05 5.57 -1.50
C VAL A 80 7.45 4.14 -1.14
N GLY A 81 7.45 3.24 -2.13
CA GLY A 81 7.85 1.85 -1.90
C GLY A 81 9.27 1.71 -1.39
N ALA A 82 10.21 2.43 -2.01
CA ALA A 82 11.61 2.42 -1.56
C ALA A 82 11.76 3.00 -0.16
N ALA A 83 11.09 4.09 0.14
CA ALA A 83 11.14 4.72 1.47
C ALA A 83 10.53 3.82 2.54
N LEU A 84 9.45 3.13 2.22
CA LEU A 84 8.83 2.19 3.15
C LEU A 84 9.76 1.01 3.45
N ALA A 85 10.43 0.48 2.45
CA ALA A 85 11.39 -0.61 2.64
C ALA A 85 12.56 -0.16 3.53
N ALA A 86 13.03 1.07 3.37
CA ALA A 86 14.07 1.63 4.24
C ALA A 86 13.57 1.76 5.68
N ALA A 87 12.34 2.24 5.88
CA ALA A 87 11.73 2.35 7.20
C ALA A 87 11.55 0.97 7.85
N ALA A 88 11.16 -0.03 7.06
CA ALA A 88 11.03 -1.41 7.54
C ALA A 88 12.38 -1.95 8.01
N ARG A 89 13.45 -1.67 7.27
CA ARG A 89 14.80 -2.10 7.63
C ARG A 89 15.25 -1.50 8.95
N GLU A 90 14.94 -0.23 9.19
CA GLU A 90 15.22 0.42 10.48
C GLU A 90 14.49 -0.25 11.63
N LYS A 91 13.31 -0.80 11.39
CA LYS A 91 12.52 -1.53 12.38
C LYS A 91 12.86 -3.03 12.41
N LYS A 92 13.86 -3.46 11.65
CA LYS A 92 14.29 -4.86 11.54
C LYS A 92 13.19 -5.77 10.98
N ILE A 93 12.34 -5.24 10.12
CA ILE A 93 11.29 -5.99 9.43
C ILE A 93 11.80 -6.33 8.03
N GLU A 94 11.92 -7.63 7.74
CA GLU A 94 12.42 -8.10 6.46
C GLU A 94 11.32 -8.71 5.60
N THR A 95 10.35 -9.37 6.22
CA THR A 95 9.29 -10.09 5.53
C THR A 95 7.95 -9.51 5.90
N VAL A 96 7.12 -9.26 4.90
CA VAL A 96 5.77 -8.74 5.09
C VAL A 96 4.79 -9.49 4.21
N VAL A 97 3.50 -9.31 4.49
CA VAL A 97 2.42 -9.78 3.62
C VAL A 97 1.82 -8.56 2.95
N PHE A 98 1.66 -8.59 1.64
CA PHE A 98 1.12 -7.45 0.91
C PHE A 98 -0.40 -7.43 0.98
N ASN A 99 -0.96 -6.36 1.56
CA ASN A 99 -2.39 -6.13 1.62
C ASN A 99 -2.75 -4.98 0.67
N ARG A 100 -3.26 -5.32 -0.50
CA ARG A 100 -3.66 -4.32 -1.51
C ARG A 100 -4.92 -3.55 -1.13
N ASN A 101 -5.55 -3.88 -0.01
CA ASN A 101 -6.69 -3.14 0.54
C ASN A 101 -7.86 -2.98 -0.44
N GLY A 102 -8.11 -4.01 -1.27
CA GLY A 102 -9.19 -4.02 -2.27
C GLY A 102 -8.87 -3.28 -3.56
N PHE A 103 -7.77 -2.54 -3.65
CA PHE A 103 -7.33 -1.93 -4.90
C PHE A 103 -6.77 -3.00 -5.85
N LEU A 104 -6.87 -2.75 -7.16
CA LEU A 104 -6.30 -3.66 -8.13
C LEU A 104 -4.76 -3.59 -8.07
N TYR A 105 -4.13 -4.74 -8.22
CA TYR A 105 -2.67 -4.84 -8.28
C TYR A 105 -2.19 -4.42 -9.66
N HIS A 106 -2.22 -3.12 -9.91
CA HIS A 106 -1.94 -2.52 -11.21
C HIS A 106 -1.49 -1.07 -11.03
N GLY A 107 -0.72 -0.56 -11.97
CA GLY A 107 -0.29 0.83 -12.00
C GLY A 107 0.52 1.21 -10.76
N ARG A 108 0.06 2.22 -10.04
CA ARG A 108 0.77 2.76 -8.87
C ARG A 108 0.93 1.73 -7.75
N VAL A 109 -0.07 0.92 -7.51
CA VAL A 109 -0.02 -0.11 -6.46
C VAL A 109 1.07 -1.12 -6.77
N LYS A 110 1.11 -1.59 -8.01
CA LYS A 110 2.15 -2.52 -8.46
C LYS A 110 3.54 -1.87 -8.41
N ALA A 111 3.66 -0.62 -8.86
CA ALA A 111 4.93 0.10 -8.86
C ALA A 111 5.49 0.25 -7.44
N LEU A 112 4.65 0.57 -6.47
CA LEU A 112 5.04 0.66 -5.07
C LEU A 112 5.54 -0.69 -4.56
N ALA A 113 4.81 -1.76 -4.84
CA ALA A 113 5.19 -3.11 -4.39
C ALA A 113 6.52 -3.55 -5.01
N ASP A 114 6.68 -3.33 -6.31
CA ASP A 114 7.92 -3.71 -7.00
C ASP A 114 9.12 -2.92 -6.46
N ALA A 115 8.96 -1.63 -6.20
CA ALA A 115 10.02 -0.80 -5.63
C ALA A 115 10.41 -1.25 -4.22
N ALA A 116 9.43 -1.62 -3.41
CA ALA A 116 9.69 -2.14 -2.07
C ALA A 116 10.48 -3.46 -2.13
N ARG A 117 10.14 -4.34 -3.07
CA ARG A 117 10.87 -5.60 -3.27
C ARG A 117 12.29 -5.35 -3.73
N GLU A 118 12.50 -4.43 -4.67
CA GLU A 118 13.83 -4.06 -5.15
C GLU A 118 14.70 -3.49 -4.02
N ALA A 119 14.11 -2.82 -3.08
CA ALA A 119 14.82 -2.25 -1.93
C ALA A 119 15.07 -3.25 -0.81
N GLY A 120 14.67 -4.51 -1.00
CA GLY A 120 15.03 -5.61 -0.10
C GLY A 120 13.90 -6.18 0.73
N LEU A 121 12.70 -5.67 0.64
CA LEU A 121 11.56 -6.20 1.38
C LEU A 121 11.07 -7.49 0.70
N VAL A 122 10.80 -8.50 1.50
CA VAL A 122 10.40 -9.83 1.01
C VAL A 122 8.90 -10.04 1.19
N PHE A 123 8.24 -10.26 0.08
CA PHE A 123 6.82 -10.64 0.08
C PHE A 123 6.38 -11.17 -1.27
#